data_e45e9d54b79b6db8b81c3b6917b4097d
#
_entry.id   e45e9d54b79b6db8b81c3b6917b4097d
#
_cell.length_a   1.000
_cell.length_b   1.000
_cell.length_c   1.000
_cell.angle_alpha   90.00
_cell.angle_beta   90.00
_cell.angle_gamma   90.00
#
_symmetry.space_group_name_H-M   'P 1'
#
loop_
_entity.id
_entity.type
_entity.pdbx_description
1 polymer ?
#
loop_
_entity_poly.entity_id
_entity_poly.type
_entity_poly.pdbx_seq_one_letter_code
_entity_poly.pdbx_strand_id
1 'polypeptide(L)' 'MSEKIVVGIDVSKAFSDICILSPNNDIIKRLKISNDINGMKSLIYVLEKVEDEYEDRAVIIM' A
#
# COMPACT_ATOMS: atom_id res chain seq x y z
N MET A 1 -5.23 0.19 21.77
CA MET A 1 -4.75 1.04 20.68
C MET A 1 -4.55 0.22 19.44
N SER A 2 -5.25 0.54 18.37
CA SER A 2 -5.06 -0.23 17.16
C SER A 2 -3.99 0.43 16.31
N GLU A 3 -2.94 -0.30 16.08
CA GLU A 3 -1.89 0.11 15.18
C GLU A 3 -2.20 -0.48 13.83
N LYS A 4 -2.13 0.33 12.80
CA LYS A 4 -2.53 -0.10 11.47
C LYS A 4 -1.42 0.15 10.46
N ILE A 5 -1.41 -0.70 9.44
CA ILE A 5 -0.53 -0.50 8.29
C ILE A 5 -1.08 0.69 7.51
N VAL A 6 -0.22 1.61 7.15
CA VAL A 6 -0.61 2.81 6.40
C VAL A 6 -0.10 2.71 4.98
N VAL A 7 -0.98 2.94 4.02
CA VAL A 7 -0.63 2.93 2.60
C VAL A 7 -0.81 4.34 2.05
N GLY A 8 0.30 4.97 1.71
CA GLY A 8 0.29 6.28 1.08
C GLY A 8 0.35 6.14 -0.43
N ILE A 9 -0.51 6.83 -1.14
CA ILE A 9 -0.57 6.79 -2.59
C ILE A 9 -0.38 8.19 -3.16
N ASP A 10 0.64 8.35 -3.99
CA ASP A 10 0.90 9.60 -4.69
C ASP A 10 0.60 9.38 -6.17
N VAL A 11 -0.51 9.96 -6.62
CA VAL A 11 -1.04 9.72 -7.97
C VAL A 11 -0.47 10.75 -8.94
N SER A 12 0.08 10.26 -10.05
CA SER A 12 0.48 11.10 -11.18
C SER A 12 -0.27 10.66 -12.43
N LYS A 13 0.07 11.21 -13.59
CA LYS A 13 -0.71 10.97 -14.81
C LYS A 13 -0.79 9.50 -15.21
N ALA A 14 0.34 8.84 -15.30
CA ALA A 14 0.40 7.48 -15.82
C ALA A 14 0.69 6.44 -14.74
N PHE A 15 1.24 6.86 -13.61
CA PHE A 15 1.69 5.96 -12.56
C PHE A 15 1.28 6.49 -11.20
N SER A 16 1.30 5.61 -10.23
CA SER A 16 1.13 6.00 -8.83
C SER A 16 2.27 5.41 -8.02
N ASP A 17 2.81 6.20 -7.10
CA ASP A 17 3.84 5.74 -6.19
C ASP A 17 3.16 5.32 -4.89
N ILE A 18 3.46 4.10 -4.46
CA ILE A 18 2.84 3.51 -3.28
C ILE A 18 3.91 3.34 -2.21
N CYS A 19 3.59 3.79 -1.01
CA CYS A 19 4.47 3.59 0.13
C CYS A 19 3.68 2.92 1.24
N ILE A 20 4.13 1.76 1.68
CA ILE A 20 3.47 0.99 2.73
C ILE A 20 4.31 1.08 3.99
N LEU A 21 3.68 1.59 5.05
CA LEU A 21 4.34 1.78 6.34
C LEU A 21 3.78 0.81 7.38
N SER A 22 4.67 0.33 8.23
CA SER A 22 4.27 -0.48 9.38
C SER A 22 3.58 0.40 10.42
N PRO A 23 2.94 -0.21 11.44
CA PRO A 23 2.39 0.58 12.55
C PRO A 23 3.41 1.46 13.25
N ASN A 24 4.68 1.13 13.16
CA ASN A 24 5.77 1.90 13.77
C ASN A 24 6.35 2.94 12.81
N ASN A 25 5.69 3.18 11.67
CA ASN A 25 6.13 4.11 10.63
C ASN A 25 7.41 3.69 9.91
N ASP A 26 7.76 2.42 9.98
CA ASP A 26 8.87 1.89 9.18
C ASP A 26 8.36 1.55 7.79
N ILE A 27 9.18 1.81 6.79
CA ILE A 27 8.80 1.48 5.41
C ILE A 27 8.86 -0.03 5.21
N ILE A 28 7.70 -0.63 4.95
CA ILE A 28 7.61 -2.05 4.65
C ILE A 28 7.96 -2.27 3.18
N LYS A 29 7.38 -1.46 2.30
CA LYS A 29 7.55 -1.62 0.88
C LYS A 29 7.23 -0.34 0.13
N ARG A 30 7.95 -0.11 -0.95
CA ARG A 30 7.66 0.98 -1.87
C ARG A 30 7.55 0.39 -3.27
N LEU A 31 6.55 0.82 -4.02
CA LEU A 31 6.37 0.32 -5.37
C LEU A 31 5.70 1.38 -6.23
N LYS A 32 5.83 1.21 -7.54
CA LYS A 32 5.17 2.07 -8.51
C LYS A 32 4.24 1.20 -9.34
N ILE A 33 3.02 1.66 -9.51
CA ILE A 33 2.03 0.94 -10.31
C ILE A 33 1.53 1.82 -11.42
N SER A 34 1.06 1.20 -12.49
CA SER A 34 0.40 1.93 -13.57
C SER A 34 -1.02 2.29 -13.13
N ASN A 35 -1.52 3.43 -13.63
CA ASN A 35 -2.86 3.90 -13.29
C ASN A 35 -3.90 3.25 -14.19
N ASP A 36 -3.96 1.92 -14.14
CA ASP A 36 -4.92 1.13 -14.89
C ASP A 36 -5.32 -0.09 -14.06
N ILE A 37 -6.14 -0.94 -14.66
CA ILE A 37 -6.67 -2.09 -13.93
C ILE A 37 -5.58 -3.08 -13.54
N ASN A 38 -4.53 -3.20 -14.33
CA ASN A 38 -3.40 -4.08 -14.00
C ASN A 38 -2.64 -3.57 -12.80
N GLY A 39 -2.43 -2.26 -12.72
CA GLY A 39 -1.79 -1.65 -11.56
C GLY A 39 -2.63 -1.83 -10.32
N MET A 40 -3.94 -1.65 -10.42
CA MET A 40 -4.85 -1.85 -9.29
C MET A 40 -4.80 -3.29 -8.77
N LYS A 41 -4.78 -4.25 -9.67
CA LYS A 41 -4.69 -5.66 -9.28
C LYS A 41 -3.38 -5.95 -8.56
N SER A 42 -2.29 -5.38 -9.04
CA SER A 42 -0.99 -5.54 -8.38
C SER A 42 -1.00 -4.95 -6.97
N LEU A 43 -1.61 -3.78 -6.81
CA LEU A 43 -1.72 -3.15 -5.50
C LEU A 43 -2.54 -4.00 -4.53
N ILE A 44 -3.68 -4.49 -4.99
CA ILE A 44 -4.54 -5.33 -4.15
C ILE A 44 -3.79 -6.59 -3.71
N TYR A 45 -3.07 -7.22 -4.62
CA TYR A 45 -2.29 -8.41 -4.31
C TYR A 45 -1.24 -8.13 -3.23
N VAL A 46 -0.52 -7.05 -3.38
CA VAL A 46 0.51 -6.66 -2.40
C VAL A 46 -0.11 -6.35 -1.05
N LEU A 47 -1.23 -5.61 -1.04
CA LEU A 47 -1.91 -5.26 0.20
C LEU A 47 -2.42 -6.50 0.93
N GLU A 48 -2.98 -7.46 0.21
CA GLU A 48 -3.45 -8.70 0.81
C GLU A 48 -2.32 -9.46 1.49
N LYS A 49 -1.16 -9.52 0.83
CA LYS A 49 0.00 -10.18 1.40
C LYS A 49 0.52 -9.47 2.65
N VAL A 50 0.57 -8.16 2.61
CA VAL A 50 1.07 -7.38 3.75
C VAL A 50 0.10 -7.50 4.93
N GLU A 51 -1.20 -7.39 4.67
CA GLU A 51 -2.20 -7.53 5.73
C GLU A 51 -2.14 -8.92 6.38
N ASP A 52 -1.95 -9.95 5.56
CA ASP A 52 -1.86 -11.31 6.06
C ASP A 52 -0.60 -11.51 6.90
N GLU A 53 0.53 -11.00 6.43
CA GLU A 53 1.81 -11.12 7.13
C GLU A 53 1.80 -10.41 8.48
N TYR A 54 1.19 -9.24 8.55
CA TYR A 54 1.16 -8.44 9.77
C TYR A 54 -0.10 -8.67 10.60
N GLU A 55 -1.04 -9.45 10.09
CA GLU A 55 -2.30 -9.74 10.76
C GLU A 55 -3.06 -8.47 11.15
N ASP A 56 -3.00 -7.48 10.27
CA ASP A 56 -3.60 -6.18 10.51
C ASP A 56 -4.16 -5.63 9.21
N ARG A 57 -5.05 -4.65 9.32
CA ARG A 57 -5.66 -4.02 8.16
C ARG A 57 -4.83 -2.85 7.67
N ALA A 58 -4.88 -2.63 6.37
CA ALA A 58 -4.25 -1.48 5.77
C ALA A 58 -5.22 -0.30 5.69
N VAL A 59 -4.73 0.88 6.01
CA VAL A 59 -5.47 2.14 5.86
C VAL A 59 -4.85 2.89 4.69
N ILE A 60 -5.65 3.20 3.69
CA ILE A 60 -5.17 3.88 2.49
C ILE A 60 -5.34 5.39 2.64
N ILE A 61 -4.27 6.11 2.43
CA ILE A 61 -4.26 7.57 2.45
C ILE A 61 -3.78 8.07 1.08
N MET A 62 -4.58 8.90 0.45
CA MET A 62 -4.23 9.49 -0.83
C MET A 62 -4.02 10.98 -0.72
#